data_6f2187c63078b1290b5ef3991b2a589a
#
_entry.id   6f2187c63078b1290b5ef3991b2a589a
#
_cell.length_a   1.000
_cell.length_b   1.000
_cell.length_c   1.000
_cell.angle_alpha   90.00
_cell.angle_beta   90.00
_cell.angle_gamma   90.00
#
_symmetry.space_group_name_H-M   'P 1'
#
loop_
_entity.id
_entity.type
_entity.pdbx_description
1 polymer ?
#
loop_
_entity_poly.entity_id
_entity_poly.type
_entity_poly.pdbx_seq_one_letter_code
_entity_poly.pdbx_strand_id
1 'polypeptide(L)' 'MTDEELARAVREAVANLNGTLALAARQSLAVHLRTTSHQTAHGVEQIVVEAKILKQL' A
#
# COMPACT_ATOMS: atom_id res chain seq x y z
N MET A 1 -17.00 -3.40 11.77
CA MET A 1 -16.21 -2.14 11.87
C MET A 1 -17.01 -1.00 11.27
N THR A 2 -16.94 0.15 11.89
CA THR A 2 -17.56 1.35 11.33
C THR A 2 -16.71 1.92 10.20
N ASP A 3 -17.29 2.79 9.40
CA ASP A 3 -16.56 3.46 8.33
C ASP A 3 -15.41 4.30 8.88
N GLU A 4 -15.60 4.92 10.03
CA GLU A 4 -14.54 5.69 10.68
C GLU A 4 -13.39 4.82 11.14
N GLU A 5 -13.68 3.64 11.68
CA GLU A 5 -12.66 2.70 12.09
C GLU A 5 -11.90 2.15 10.89
N LEU A 6 -12.60 1.86 9.80
CA LEU A 6 -11.96 1.41 8.57
C LEU A 6 -11.08 2.50 7.95
N ALA A 7 -11.55 3.74 7.94
CA ALA A 7 -10.76 4.86 7.42
C ALA A 7 -9.48 5.04 8.24
N ARG A 8 -9.58 4.94 9.56
CA ARG A 8 -8.41 5.02 10.43
C ARG A 8 -7.43 3.88 10.16
N ALA A 9 -7.95 2.67 9.99
CA ALA A 9 -7.11 1.51 9.69
C ALA A 9 -6.34 1.68 8.37
N VAL A 10 -7.00 2.23 7.36
CA VAL A 10 -6.34 2.52 6.07
C VAL A 10 -5.23 3.55 6.25
N ARG A 11 -5.49 4.62 6.99
CA ARG A 11 -4.48 5.65 7.23
C ARG A 11 -3.28 5.12 8.01
N GLU A 12 -3.53 4.27 9.00
CA GLU A 12 -2.46 3.63 9.77
C GLU A 12 -1.64 2.69 8.91
N ALA A 13 -2.28 1.94 8.02
CA ALA A 13 -1.58 1.07 7.08
C ALA A 13 -0.70 1.87 6.13
N VAL A 14 -1.19 3.01 5.65
CA VAL A 14 -0.40 3.90 4.79
C VAL A 14 0.80 4.46 5.55
N ALA A 15 0.60 4.89 6.79
CA ALA A 15 1.69 5.41 7.62
C ALA A 15 2.77 4.33 7.86
N ASN A 16 2.36 3.10 8.14
CA ASN A 16 3.27 1.99 8.31
C ASN A 16 4.04 1.69 7.02
N LEU A 17 3.36 1.72 5.90
CA LEU A 17 3.98 1.51 4.60
C LEU A 17 5.04 2.60 4.33
N ASN A 18 4.71 3.85 4.59
CA ASN A 18 5.63 4.96 4.38
C ASN A 18 6.89 4.83 5.27
N GLY A 19 6.72 4.37 6.51
CA GLY A 19 7.85 4.10 7.40
C GLY A 19 8.75 3.00 6.85
N THR A 20 8.15 1.94 6.34
CA THR A 20 8.88 0.83 5.73
C THR A 20 9.59 1.26 4.45
N LEU A 21 8.94 2.10 3.64
CA LEU A 21 9.55 2.64 2.42
C LEU A 21 10.79 3.48 2.75
N ALA A 22 10.74 4.25 3.83
CA ALA A 22 11.90 5.03 4.27
C ALA A 22 13.07 4.12 4.67
N LEU A 23 12.78 3.01 5.34
CA LEU A 23 13.81 2.03 5.70
C LEU A 23 14.38 1.35 4.46
N ALA A 24 13.53 1.02 3.50
CA ALA A 24 13.98 0.40 2.24
C ALA A 24 14.91 1.34 1.48
N ALA A 25 14.61 2.63 1.47
CA ALA A 25 15.45 3.62 0.81
C ALA A 25 16.85 3.68 1.42
N ARG A 26 16.95 3.53 2.74
CA ARG A 26 18.25 3.51 3.43
C ARG A 26 19.08 2.29 3.04
N GLN A 27 18.44 1.21 2.64
CA GLN A 27 19.11 -0.03 2.24
C GLN A 27 19.31 -0.11 0.72
N SER A 28 19.11 0.98 0.01
CA SER A 28 19.25 1.05 -1.45
C SER A 28 18.31 0.11 -2.20
N LEU A 29 17.14 -0.12 -1.65
CA LEU A 29 16.10 -0.88 -2.33
C LEU A 29 15.24 0.08 -3.15
N ALA A 30 15.07 -0.23 -4.42
CA ALA A 30 14.13 0.51 -5.25
C ALA A 30 12.77 -0.14 -5.14
N VAL A 31 11.79 0.60 -4.69
CA VAL A 31 10.43 0.11 -4.51
C VAL A 31 9.51 0.84 -5.48
N HIS A 32 8.84 0.07 -6.32
CA HIS A 32 7.84 0.61 -7.23
C HIS A 32 6.47 0.13 -6.80
N LEU A 33 5.59 1.06 -6.48
CA LEU A 33 4.24 0.75 -6.05
C LEU A 33 3.28 1.02 -7.20
N ARG A 34 2.31 0.14 -7.32
CA ARG A 34 1.24 0.28 -8.30
C ARG A 34 -0.08 -0.01 -7.61
N THR A 35 -1.08 0.79 -7.90
CA THR A 35 -2.43 0.54 -7.43
C THR A 35 -3.28 0.04 -8.59
N THR A 36 -4.08 -0.97 -8.32
CA THR A 36 -5.05 -1.47 -9.29
C THR A 36 -6.42 -1.48 -8.64
N SER A 37 -7.45 -1.33 -9.44
CA SER A 37 -8.82 -1.33 -8.97
C SER A 37 -9.52 -2.54 -9.58
N HIS A 38 -10.17 -3.31 -8.72
CA HIS A 38 -10.95 -4.47 -9.15
C HIS A 38 -12.40 -4.27 -8.74
N GLN A 39 -13.31 -4.54 -9.66
CA GLN A 39 -14.72 -4.49 -9.35
C GLN A 39 -15.17 -5.85 -8.84
N THR A 40 -15.76 -5.88 -7.65
CA THR A 40 -16.26 -7.13 -7.07
C THR A 40 -17.58 -7.53 -7.71
N ALA A 41 -18.03 -8.74 -7.41
CA ALA A 41 -19.30 -9.25 -7.89
C ALA A 41 -20.51 -8.40 -7.44
N HIS A 42 -20.34 -7.61 -6.39
CA HIS A 42 -21.39 -6.71 -5.88
C HIS A 42 -21.27 -5.29 -6.43
N GLY A 43 -20.40 -5.07 -7.41
CA GLY A 43 -20.23 -3.76 -8.00
C GLY A 43 -19.39 -2.79 -7.19
N VAL A 44 -18.77 -3.25 -6.11
CA VAL A 44 -17.92 -2.42 -5.26
C VAL A 44 -16.49 -2.47 -5.78
N GLU A 45 -15.86 -1.31 -5.90
CA GLU A 45 -14.48 -1.20 -6.32
C GLU A 45 -13.53 -1.53 -5.17
N GLN A 46 -12.60 -2.43 -5.41
CA GLN A 46 -11.56 -2.77 -4.45
C GLN A 46 -10.21 -2.30 -4.97
N ILE A 47 -9.50 -1.52 -4.16
CA ILE A 47 -8.17 -1.03 -4.49
C ILE A 47 -7.14 -2.01 -3.93
N VAL A 48 -6.21 -2.43 -4.77
CA VAL A 48 -5.12 -3.32 -4.38
C VAL A 48 -3.80 -2.63 -4.68
N VAL A 49 -2.88 -2.69 -3.73
CA VAL A 49 -1.54 -2.13 -3.88
C VAL A 49 -0.56 -3.27 -4.12
N GLU A 50 0.23 -3.15 -5.17
CA GLU A 50 1.28 -4.11 -5.50
C GLU A 50 2.64 -3.44 -5.38
N ALA A 51 3.63 -4.20 -4.94
CA ALA A 51 4.99 -3.70 -4.80
C ALA A 51 5.96 -4.54 -5.63
N LYS A 52 6.82 -3.85 -6.38
CA LYS A 52 7.93 -4.48 -7.07
C LYS A 52 9.21 -3.93 -6.44
N ILE A 53 10.07 -4.82 -5.98
CA ILE A 53 11.26 -4.45 -5.23
C ILE A 53 12.51 -4.93 -5.96
N LEU A 54 13.43 -3.99 -6.19
CA LEU A 54 14.70 -4.26 -6.84
C LEU A 54 15.82 -3.70 -5.98
N LYS A 55 16.87 -4.48 -5.79
CA LYS A 55 18.03 -3.99 -5.07
C LYS A 55 18.94 -3.23 -6.03
N GLN A 56 19.28 -2.01 -5.66
CA GLN A 56 20.23 -1.22 -6.43
C GLN A 56 21.66 -1.49 -5.95
N LEU A 57 22.54 -1.70 -6.88
CA LEU A 57 23.95 -1.92 -6.61
C LEU A 57 24.76 -0.65 -6.80
#